data_c177416d5f4734ec1b6b6824a457ddfb
#
_entry.id   c177416d5f4734ec1b6b6824a457ddfb
#
_cell.length_a   1.000
_cell.length_b   1.000
_cell.length_c   1.000
_cell.angle_alpha   90.00
_cell.angle_beta   90.00
_cell.angle_gamma   90.00
#
_symmetry.space_group_name_H-M   'P 1'
#
loop_
_entity.id
_entity.type
_entity.pdbx_description
1 polymer ?
#
loop_
_entity_poly.entity_id
_entity_poly.type
_entity_poly.pdbx_seq_one_letter_code
_entity_poly.pdbx_strand_id
1 'polypeptide(L)'
;MITKRIIPCLDVRSGRVVKGTNFEGIKDVADPVEMARMYNAAGADELVFYDITASAEGRALFTDILTRVASEIFIPLTVGGGVNTLDDFDRVLKCGADKVSVNSGALKDPSLIPAAAKRLRTQRHSFCCP
;
A
#
# COMPACT_ATOMS: atom_id res chain seq x y z
N MET A 1 -9.51 11.61 -25.75
CA MET A 1 -10.48 11.64 -24.63
C MET A 1 -9.73 11.52 -23.30
N ILE A 2 -10.02 12.41 -22.37
CA ILE A 2 -9.44 12.35 -21.02
C ILE A 2 -10.32 11.43 -20.17
N THR A 3 -9.76 10.34 -19.70
CA THR A 3 -10.44 9.43 -18.77
C THR A 3 -9.99 9.68 -17.33
N LYS A 4 -10.87 9.41 -16.38
CA LYS A 4 -10.56 9.43 -14.95
C LYS A 4 -10.32 8.02 -14.46
N ARG A 5 -9.38 7.86 -13.53
CA ARG A 5 -9.15 6.59 -12.84
C ARG A 5 -9.86 6.58 -11.51
N ILE A 6 -10.46 5.45 -11.19
CA ILE A 6 -11.07 5.21 -9.87
C ILE A 6 -10.12 4.31 -9.10
N ILE A 7 -9.58 4.83 -8.00
CA ILE A 7 -8.56 4.20 -7.19
C ILE A 7 -9.03 4.12 -5.74
N PRO A 8 -9.63 3.00 -5.32
CA PRO A 8 -10.01 2.80 -3.93
C PRO A 8 -8.77 2.79 -3.03
N CYS A 9 -8.87 3.47 -1.89
CA CYS A 9 -7.83 3.52 -0.86
C CYS A 9 -8.35 2.86 0.40
N LEU A 10 -7.63 1.86 0.91
CA LEU A 10 -8.03 1.05 2.05
C LEU A 10 -7.00 1.19 3.17
N ASP A 11 -7.46 1.61 4.35
CA ASP A 11 -6.64 1.59 5.57
C ASP A 11 -6.71 0.21 6.19
N VAL A 12 -5.55 -0.37 6.48
CA VAL A 12 -5.42 -1.69 7.08
C VAL A 12 -4.74 -1.56 8.45
N ARG A 13 -5.39 -2.09 9.47
CA ARG A 13 -4.88 -2.15 10.84
C ARG A 13 -5.06 -3.56 11.39
N SER A 14 -3.97 -4.14 11.91
CA SER A 14 -3.98 -5.48 12.50
C SER A 14 -4.67 -6.55 11.62
N GLY A 15 -4.40 -6.50 10.32
CA GLY A 15 -4.92 -7.46 9.34
C GLY A 15 -6.37 -7.24 8.89
N ARG A 16 -7.00 -6.13 9.26
CA ARG A 16 -8.38 -5.82 8.87
C ARG A 16 -8.47 -4.47 8.18
N VAL A 17 -9.35 -4.37 7.19
CA VAL A 17 -9.71 -3.07 6.62
C VAL A 17 -10.56 -2.32 7.66
N VAL A 18 -10.15 -1.10 7.95
CA VAL A 18 -10.79 -0.29 8.98
C VAL A 18 -11.23 1.06 8.41
N LYS A 19 -12.17 1.69 9.09
CA LYS A 19 -12.65 3.04 8.77
C LYS A 19 -12.71 3.88 10.06
N GLY A 20 -12.16 5.07 9.98
CA GLY A 20 -12.25 6.04 11.08
C GLY A 20 -12.07 7.45 10.56
N THR A 21 -12.66 8.43 11.24
CA THR A 21 -12.47 9.85 10.96
C THR A 21 -11.28 10.34 11.75
N ASN A 22 -10.26 10.89 11.07
CA ASN A 22 -9.00 11.34 11.69
C ASN A 22 -8.33 10.28 12.59
N PHE A 23 -8.43 9.01 12.21
CA PHE A 23 -7.97 7.86 12.99
C PHE A 23 -8.64 7.69 14.36
N GLU A 24 -9.73 8.40 14.61
CA GLU A 24 -10.57 8.24 15.79
C GLU A 24 -11.78 7.35 15.49
N GLY A 25 -12.25 6.59 16.48
CA GLY A 25 -13.41 5.72 16.33
C GLY A 25 -13.25 4.65 15.26
N ILE A 26 -12.05 4.11 15.08
CA ILE A 26 -11.73 3.11 14.06
C ILE A 26 -12.62 1.88 14.21
N LYS A 27 -13.34 1.55 13.14
CA LYS A 27 -14.20 0.37 13.07
C LYS A 27 -13.65 -0.63 12.07
N ASP A 28 -13.71 -1.91 12.44
CA ASP A 28 -13.47 -3.03 11.52
C ASP A 28 -14.57 -3.06 10.45
N VAL A 29 -14.16 -3.13 9.20
CA VAL A 29 -15.10 -3.14 8.07
C VAL A 29 -15.12 -4.49 7.36
N ALA A 30 -13.93 -5.02 6.99
CA ALA A 30 -13.87 -6.22 6.18
C ALA A 30 -12.48 -6.87 6.15
N ASP A 31 -12.44 -8.06 5.54
CA ASP A 31 -11.20 -8.73 5.18
C ASP A 31 -10.54 -8.02 3.97
N PRO A 32 -9.25 -7.69 4.04
CA PRO A 32 -8.56 -6.98 2.96
C PRO A 32 -8.53 -7.74 1.62
N VAL A 33 -8.38 -9.07 1.66
CA VAL A 33 -8.31 -9.90 0.44
C VAL A 33 -9.67 -9.94 -0.24
N GLU A 34 -10.74 -10.09 0.51
CA GLU A 34 -12.11 -10.07 -0.03
C GLU A 34 -12.45 -8.73 -0.64
N MET A 35 -12.09 -7.62 0.02
CA MET A 35 -12.30 -6.29 -0.53
C MET A 35 -11.49 -6.06 -1.81
N ALA A 36 -10.25 -6.53 -1.86
CA ALA A 36 -9.43 -6.44 -3.06
C ALA A 36 -10.06 -7.20 -4.24
N ARG A 37 -10.56 -8.41 -4.00
CA ARG A 37 -11.29 -9.19 -5.01
C ARG A 37 -12.53 -8.45 -5.51
N MET A 38 -13.30 -7.87 -4.60
CA MET A 38 -14.51 -7.12 -4.94
C MET A 38 -14.21 -5.92 -5.83
N TYR A 39 -13.23 -5.10 -5.48
CA TYR A 39 -12.84 -3.95 -6.28
C TYR A 39 -12.23 -4.34 -7.64
N ASN A 40 -11.43 -5.39 -7.67
CA ASN A 40 -10.89 -5.91 -8.92
C ASN A 40 -12.02 -6.37 -9.86
N ALA A 41 -13.00 -7.12 -9.35
CA ALA A 41 -14.15 -7.57 -10.11
C ALA A 41 -15.08 -6.44 -10.53
N ALA A 42 -15.18 -5.39 -9.72
CA ALA A 42 -16.00 -4.21 -10.01
C ALA A 42 -15.39 -3.27 -11.05
N GLY A 43 -14.15 -3.51 -11.49
CA GLY A 43 -13.50 -2.73 -12.53
C GLY A 43 -12.76 -1.47 -12.02
N ALA A 44 -12.34 -1.45 -10.76
CA ALA A 44 -11.44 -0.40 -10.27
C ALA A 44 -10.15 -0.37 -11.10
N ASP A 45 -9.59 0.82 -11.31
CA ASP A 45 -8.40 0.98 -12.16
C ASP A 45 -7.11 0.62 -11.44
N GLU A 46 -7.02 0.93 -10.16
CA GLU A 46 -5.90 0.63 -9.27
C GLU A 46 -6.44 0.43 -7.86
N LEU A 47 -5.59 -0.09 -6.97
CA LEU A 47 -5.93 -0.28 -5.56
C LEU A 47 -4.79 0.22 -4.69
N VAL A 48 -5.13 0.90 -3.60
CA VAL A 48 -4.15 1.41 -2.62
C VAL A 48 -4.43 0.82 -1.25
N PHE A 49 -3.39 0.25 -0.64
CA PHE A 49 -3.41 -0.17 0.76
C PHE A 49 -2.47 0.70 1.59
N TYR A 50 -2.98 1.23 2.69
CA TYR A 50 -2.19 1.90 3.70
C TYR A 50 -2.13 1.07 4.98
N ASP A 51 -0.91 0.70 5.39
CA ASP A 51 -0.69 0.08 6.69
C ASP A 51 -0.66 1.18 7.76
N ILE A 52 -1.68 1.22 8.59
CA ILE A 52 -1.77 2.12 9.73
C ILE A 52 -1.45 1.41 11.06
N THR A 53 -0.86 0.21 10.99
CA THR A 53 -0.48 -0.58 12.16
C THR A 53 0.82 -0.04 12.76
N ALA A 54 0.83 0.17 14.08
CA ALA A 54 2.01 0.69 14.79
C ALA A 54 3.00 -0.41 15.27
N SER A 55 2.57 -1.68 15.31
CA SER A 55 3.37 -2.78 15.87
C SER A 55 4.17 -3.55 14.82
N ALA A 56 5.27 -4.18 15.26
CA ALA A 56 6.07 -5.04 14.40
C ALA A 56 5.31 -6.32 13.98
N GLU A 57 4.51 -6.89 14.86
CA GLU A 57 3.67 -8.05 14.56
C GLU A 57 2.62 -7.74 13.51
N GLY A 58 2.00 -6.57 13.60
CA GLY A 58 1.05 -6.09 12.60
C GLY A 58 1.67 -5.88 11.23
N ARG A 59 2.95 -5.49 11.15
CA ARG A 59 3.67 -5.37 9.87
C ARG A 59 3.92 -6.71 9.21
N ALA A 60 4.26 -7.74 9.97
CA ALA A 60 4.42 -9.09 9.45
C ALA A 60 3.09 -9.61 8.88
N LEU A 61 2.01 -9.44 9.62
CA LEU A 61 0.68 -9.79 9.17
C LEU A 61 0.26 -9.04 7.90
N PHE A 62 0.58 -7.75 7.83
CA PHE A 62 0.32 -6.93 6.65
C PHE A 62 1.09 -7.44 5.41
N THR A 63 2.34 -7.86 5.59
CA THR A 63 3.16 -8.45 4.53
C THR A 63 2.51 -9.72 3.95
N ASP A 64 2.01 -10.59 4.80
CA ASP A 64 1.29 -11.80 4.37
C ASP A 64 0.01 -11.47 3.60
N ILE A 65 -0.74 -10.49 4.09
CA ILE A 65 -1.95 -10.00 3.42
C ILE A 65 -1.63 -9.44 2.05
N LEU A 66 -0.59 -8.61 1.92
CA LEU A 66 -0.17 -8.05 0.64
C LEU A 66 0.17 -9.13 -0.37
N THR A 67 0.90 -10.15 0.05
CA THR A 67 1.27 -11.27 -0.82
C THR A 67 0.02 -11.99 -1.34
N ARG A 68 -0.97 -12.21 -0.48
CA ARG A 68 -2.23 -12.82 -0.87
C ARG A 68 -3.03 -11.92 -1.81
N VAL A 69 -3.15 -10.64 -1.50
CA VAL A 69 -3.84 -9.66 -2.36
C VAL A 69 -3.19 -9.61 -3.74
N ALA A 70 -1.87 -9.49 -3.81
CA ALA A 70 -1.14 -9.41 -5.08
C ALA A 70 -1.33 -10.64 -5.95
N SER A 71 -1.53 -11.83 -5.36
CA SER A 71 -1.81 -13.06 -6.11
C SER A 71 -3.22 -13.15 -6.65
N GLU A 72 -4.15 -12.33 -6.17
CA GLU A 72 -5.58 -12.43 -6.46
C GLU A 72 -6.13 -11.33 -7.36
N ILE A 73 -5.41 -10.22 -7.49
CA ILE A 73 -5.84 -9.08 -8.31
C ILE A 73 -4.96 -8.93 -9.54
N PHE A 74 -5.53 -8.33 -10.60
CA PHE A 74 -4.83 -8.04 -11.86
C PHE A 74 -4.66 -6.54 -12.12
N ILE A 75 -5.20 -5.69 -11.23
CA ILE A 75 -5.02 -4.24 -11.28
C ILE A 75 -3.76 -3.84 -10.51
N PRO A 76 -3.13 -2.69 -10.83
CA PRO A 76 -1.96 -2.20 -10.10
C PRO A 76 -2.25 -2.01 -8.61
N LEU A 77 -1.30 -2.42 -7.78
CA LEU A 77 -1.35 -2.32 -6.33
C LEU A 77 -0.33 -1.31 -5.83
N THR A 78 -0.80 -0.27 -5.18
CA THR A 78 0.02 0.72 -4.48
C THR A 78 -0.03 0.46 -2.98
N VAL A 79 1.10 0.49 -2.32
CA VAL A 79 1.20 0.24 -0.89
C VAL A 79 1.94 1.39 -0.21
N GLY A 80 1.41 1.84 0.90
CA GLY A 80 2.00 2.88 1.74
C GLY A 80 1.77 2.63 3.22
N GLY A 81 2.24 3.58 4.02
CA GLY A 81 2.19 3.48 5.47
C GLY A 81 3.42 2.76 6.05
N GLY A 82 4.10 3.41 6.98
CA GLY A 82 5.26 2.85 7.67
C GLY A 82 6.50 2.61 6.79
N VAL A 83 6.58 3.22 5.62
CA VAL A 83 7.74 3.13 4.72
C VAL A 83 8.72 4.25 5.05
N ASN A 84 9.85 3.92 5.69
CA ASN A 84 10.84 4.88 6.16
C ASN A 84 12.28 4.56 5.71
N THR A 85 12.54 3.35 5.23
CA THR A 85 13.87 2.88 4.85
C THR A 85 13.86 2.20 3.50
N LEU A 86 15.04 2.02 2.88
CA LEU A 86 15.18 1.25 1.65
C LEU A 86 14.72 -0.21 1.82
N ASP A 87 14.95 -0.79 2.97
CA ASP A 87 14.49 -2.15 3.27
C ASP A 87 12.97 -2.25 3.32
N ASP A 88 12.29 -1.20 3.77
CA ASP A 88 10.83 -1.12 3.72
C ASP A 88 10.33 -1.13 2.27
N PHE A 89 10.98 -0.39 1.36
CA PHE A 89 10.66 -0.43 -0.07
C PHE A 89 10.83 -1.85 -0.63
N ASP A 90 11.96 -2.48 -0.38
CA ASP A 90 12.24 -3.85 -0.86
C ASP A 90 11.20 -4.84 -0.35
N ARG A 91 10.85 -4.76 0.92
CA ARG A 91 9.86 -5.63 1.54
C ARG A 91 8.50 -5.52 0.84
N VAL A 92 8.02 -4.31 0.65
CA VAL A 92 6.72 -4.04 0.04
C VAL A 92 6.68 -4.50 -1.41
N LEU A 93 7.73 -4.22 -2.16
CA LEU A 93 7.81 -4.61 -3.58
C LEU A 93 7.94 -6.12 -3.76
N LYS A 94 8.66 -6.81 -2.89
CA LYS A 94 8.77 -8.27 -2.89
C LYS A 94 7.43 -8.96 -2.61
N CYS A 95 6.52 -8.32 -1.90
CA CYS A 95 5.17 -8.82 -1.68
C CYS A 95 4.25 -8.73 -2.90
N GLY A 96 4.70 -8.03 -3.96
CA GLY A 96 3.96 -7.89 -5.21
C GLY A 96 3.34 -6.52 -5.44
N ALA A 97 3.68 -5.51 -4.64
CA ALA A 97 3.26 -4.14 -4.90
C ALA A 97 3.91 -3.60 -6.18
N ASP A 98 3.14 -2.87 -6.97
CA ASP A 98 3.60 -2.22 -8.19
C ASP A 98 4.16 -0.82 -7.93
N LYS A 99 3.66 -0.17 -6.89
CA LYS A 99 4.03 1.19 -6.49
C LYS A 99 4.14 1.30 -4.98
N VAL A 100 4.99 2.20 -4.52
CA VAL A 100 5.13 2.53 -3.10
C VAL A 100 4.74 3.98 -2.87
N SER A 101 3.88 4.21 -1.87
CA SER A 101 3.52 5.53 -1.39
C SER A 101 4.34 5.85 -0.14
N VAL A 102 5.02 6.99 -0.14
CA VAL A 102 5.82 7.44 0.98
C VAL A 102 5.56 8.92 1.27
N ASN A 103 5.44 9.27 2.54
CA ASN A 103 5.26 10.66 2.97
C ASN A 103 6.20 11.01 4.12
N SER A 104 5.86 10.63 5.36
CA SER A 104 6.63 11.01 6.54
C SER A 104 8.10 10.59 6.49
N GLY A 105 8.40 9.42 5.93
CA GLY A 105 9.78 8.95 5.75
C GLY A 105 10.59 9.87 4.83
N ALA A 106 9.99 10.34 3.75
CA ALA A 106 10.63 11.26 2.80
C ALA A 106 10.76 12.69 3.38
N LEU A 107 9.82 13.12 4.21
CA LEU A 107 9.91 14.41 4.89
C LEU A 107 11.03 14.42 5.95
N LYS A 108 11.23 13.30 6.65
CA LYS A 108 12.32 13.15 7.64
C LYS A 108 13.68 13.02 6.99
N ASP A 109 13.76 12.31 5.88
CA ASP A 109 14.98 12.08 5.10
C ASP A 109 14.68 12.17 3.60
N PRO A 110 14.77 13.36 2.99
CA PRO A 110 14.52 13.54 1.56
C PRO A 110 15.44 12.73 0.64
N SER A 111 16.61 12.31 1.12
CA SER A 111 17.54 11.48 0.35
C SER A 111 17.01 10.06 0.10
N LEU A 112 15.97 9.65 0.83
CA LEU A 112 15.31 8.36 0.66
C LEU A 112 14.74 8.17 -0.76
N ILE A 113 14.18 9.23 -1.34
CA ILE A 113 13.56 9.16 -2.68
C ILE A 113 14.60 8.87 -3.78
N PRO A 114 15.69 9.67 -3.94
CA PRO A 114 16.69 9.37 -4.96
C PRO A 114 17.42 8.06 -4.68
N ALA A 115 17.65 7.70 -3.43
CA ALA A 115 18.28 6.43 -3.07
C ALA A 115 17.39 5.23 -3.48
N ALA A 116 16.10 5.28 -3.20
CA ALA A 116 15.15 4.26 -3.60
C ALA A 116 15.04 4.17 -5.14
N ALA A 117 14.94 5.31 -5.82
CA ALA A 117 14.89 5.36 -7.27
C ALA A 117 16.14 4.75 -7.91
N LYS A 118 17.33 5.01 -7.37
CA LYS A 118 18.59 4.45 -7.85
C LYS A 118 18.66 2.94 -7.65
N ARG A 119 18.28 2.44 -6.48
CA ARG A 119 18.30 1.02 -6.12
C ARG A 119 17.30 0.21 -6.94
N LEU A 120 16.15 0.81 -7.29
CA LEU A 120 15.02 0.15 -7.93
C LEU A 120 14.87 0.48 -9.43
N ARG A 121 15.87 1.07 -10.06
CA ARG A 121 15.87 1.52 -11.46
C ARG A 121 15.51 0.44 -12.48
N THR A 122 15.80 -0.81 -12.18
CA THR A 122 15.51 -1.94 -13.08
C THR A 122 14.06 -2.38 -13.03
N GLN A 123 13.28 -1.84 -12.10
CA GLN A 123 11.87 -2.15 -11.90
C GLN A 123 11.05 -0.86 -12.07
N ARG A 124 9.97 -0.94 -12.83
CA ARG A 124 9.09 0.20 -13.09
C ARG A 124 8.23 0.51 -11.86
N HIS A 125 8.82 1.20 -10.90
CA HIS A 125 8.10 1.62 -9.70
C HIS A 125 7.81 3.11 -9.73
N SER A 126 6.59 3.47 -9.41
CA SER A 126 6.18 4.85 -9.22
C SER A 126 6.17 5.18 -7.74
N PHE A 127 6.64 6.36 -7.39
CA PHE A 127 6.53 6.91 -6.05
C PHE A 127 5.36 7.88 -6.03
N CYS A 128 4.52 7.78 -5.02
CA CYS A 128 3.42 8.70 -4.79
C CYS A 128 3.57 9.30 -3.39
N CYS A 129 3.57 10.63 -3.32
CA CYS A 129 3.34 11.36 -2.07
C CYS A 129 1.85 11.72 -2.02
N PRO A 130 1.11 11.23 -1.04
CA PRO A 130 -0.27 11.63 -0.86
C PRO A 130 -0.39 13.10 -0.41
#